data_89daa405fc1c8f35b81e4b3af7dc0b0a
#
_entry.id   89daa405fc1c8f35b81e4b3af7dc0b0a
#
_cell.length_a   1.000
_cell.length_b   1.000
_cell.length_c   1.000
_cell.angle_alpha   90.00
_cell.angle_beta   90.00
_cell.angle_gamma   90.00
#
_symmetry.space_group_name_H-M   'P 1'
#
loop_
_entity.id
_entity.type
_entity.pdbx_description
1 polymer ?
#
loop_
_entity_poly.entity_id
_entity_poly.type
_entity_poly.pdbx_seq_one_letter_code
_entity_poly.pdbx_strand_id
1 'polypeptide(L)'
;MNQTITITPRRLILLGIFGLMSVLTYGFAAANTVPASVAGDGQAAISGYTVSNVHYGLDTSTPSNISTLTFTVAPGIPAGGAVRVSVATPVSYWPAGACAFVPGVGSSAVTCTPPAGTTVLSLGNLRVVSAQ
;
A
#
# COMPACT_ATOMS: atom_id res chain seq x y z
N MET A 1 47.60 -43.87 -8.88
CA MET A 1 46.34 -44.57 -9.25
C MET A 1 45.37 -43.52 -9.79
N ASN A 2 45.27 -43.39 -11.12
CA ASN A 2 44.30 -42.47 -11.74
C ASN A 2 42.99 -43.25 -11.94
N GLN A 3 42.01 -42.93 -11.14
CA GLN A 3 40.64 -43.41 -11.34
C GLN A 3 39.96 -42.55 -12.41
N THR A 4 39.82 -43.12 -13.60
CA THR A 4 39.02 -42.51 -14.68
C THR A 4 37.54 -42.70 -14.34
N ILE A 5 36.88 -41.64 -13.91
CA ILE A 5 35.46 -41.67 -13.63
C ILE A 5 34.71 -41.70 -14.96
N THR A 6 34.22 -42.86 -15.36
CA THR A 6 33.38 -43.02 -16.56
C THR A 6 31.95 -42.62 -16.23
N ILE A 7 31.57 -41.40 -16.60
CA ILE A 7 30.22 -40.92 -16.42
C ILE A 7 29.33 -41.47 -17.54
N THR A 8 28.42 -42.36 -17.21
CA THR A 8 27.46 -42.91 -18.18
C THR A 8 26.48 -41.82 -18.65
N PRO A 9 26.09 -41.83 -19.96
CA PRO A 9 25.22 -40.76 -20.51
C PRO A 9 23.92 -40.55 -19.74
N ARG A 10 23.39 -41.61 -19.11
CA ARG A 10 22.20 -41.54 -18.26
C ARG A 10 22.40 -40.70 -17.00
N ARG A 11 23.61 -40.68 -16.43
CA ARG A 11 23.93 -39.85 -15.26
C ARG A 11 24.13 -38.40 -15.65
N LEU A 12 24.63 -38.09 -16.83
CA LEU A 12 24.73 -36.74 -17.38
C LEU A 12 23.37 -36.13 -17.61
N ILE A 13 22.40 -36.90 -18.13
CA ILE A 13 21.02 -36.43 -18.33
C ILE A 13 20.34 -36.11 -16.98
N LEU A 14 20.51 -36.97 -15.98
CA LEU A 14 19.95 -36.73 -14.64
C LEU A 14 20.54 -35.49 -13.97
N LEU A 15 21.85 -35.25 -14.08
CA LEU A 15 22.50 -34.05 -13.56
C LEU A 15 22.03 -32.79 -14.29
N GLY A 16 21.80 -32.85 -15.59
CA GLY A 16 21.25 -31.76 -16.38
C GLY A 16 19.84 -31.39 -15.98
N ILE A 17 18.96 -32.37 -15.75
CA ILE A 17 17.58 -32.16 -15.31
C ILE A 17 17.54 -31.55 -13.89
N PHE A 18 18.43 -32.03 -13.00
CA PHE A 18 18.49 -31.50 -11.63
C PHE A 18 19.00 -30.05 -11.58
N GLY A 19 19.97 -29.71 -12.45
CA GLY A 19 20.47 -28.34 -12.62
C GLY A 19 19.41 -27.40 -13.18
N LEU A 20 18.63 -27.87 -14.17
CA LEU A 20 17.55 -27.05 -14.77
C LEU A 20 16.42 -26.77 -13.77
N MET A 21 16.06 -27.77 -12.97
CA MET A 21 15.04 -27.61 -11.92
C MET A 21 15.46 -26.62 -10.84
N SER A 22 16.73 -26.60 -10.45
CA SER A 22 17.21 -25.66 -9.42
C SER A 22 17.24 -24.22 -9.93
N VAL A 23 17.50 -23.96 -11.20
CA VAL A 23 17.45 -22.60 -11.77
C VAL A 23 16.02 -22.09 -11.86
N LEU A 24 15.04 -22.95 -12.18
CA LEU A 24 13.63 -22.56 -12.22
C LEU A 24 13.09 -22.20 -10.84
N THR A 25 13.47 -22.97 -9.80
CA THR A 25 13.04 -22.64 -8.41
C THR A 25 13.66 -21.34 -7.90
N TYR A 26 14.90 -21.02 -8.26
CA TYR A 26 15.51 -19.74 -7.92
C TYR A 26 14.83 -18.54 -8.60
N GLY A 27 14.39 -18.72 -9.85
CA GLY A 27 13.68 -17.66 -10.60
C GLY A 27 12.34 -17.27 -9.96
N PHE A 28 11.62 -18.23 -9.41
CA PHE A 28 10.35 -17.96 -8.73
C PHE A 28 10.51 -17.35 -7.34
N ALA A 29 11.59 -17.66 -6.63
CA ALA A 29 11.88 -17.09 -5.31
C ALA A 29 12.33 -15.62 -5.39
N ALA A 30 13.01 -15.23 -6.47
CA ALA A 30 13.48 -13.86 -6.66
C ALA A 30 12.40 -12.88 -7.16
N ALA A 31 11.29 -13.39 -7.70
CA ALA A 31 10.20 -12.57 -8.23
C ALA A 31 9.16 -12.15 -7.17
N ASN A 32 9.26 -12.70 -5.96
CA ASN A 32 8.33 -12.39 -4.88
C ASN A 32 8.86 -11.27 -3.98
N THR A 33 9.14 -10.10 -4.55
CA THR A 33 9.23 -8.87 -3.76
C THR A 33 7.82 -8.54 -3.29
N VAL A 34 7.47 -9.03 -2.10
CA VAL A 34 6.33 -8.50 -1.36
C VAL A 34 6.71 -7.06 -1.02
N PRO A 35 6.02 -6.04 -1.57
CA PRO A 35 6.20 -4.67 -1.08
C PRO A 35 5.95 -4.73 0.42
N ALA A 36 6.83 -4.13 1.23
CA ALA A 36 6.62 -4.03 2.65
C ALA A 36 5.28 -3.32 2.90
N SER A 37 4.20 -4.08 3.03
CA SER A 37 2.93 -3.57 3.50
C SER A 37 3.07 -3.44 5.01
N VAL A 38 3.60 -2.33 5.46
CA VAL A 38 3.46 -1.92 6.84
C VAL A 38 1.98 -1.61 7.01
N ALA A 39 1.30 -2.33 7.86
CA ALA A 39 -0.09 -2.07 8.17
C ALA A 39 -0.23 -0.60 8.60
N GLY A 40 -0.86 0.22 7.78
CA GLY A 40 -1.19 1.59 8.09
C GLY A 40 -0.38 2.70 7.43
N ASP A 41 0.64 2.40 6.61
CA ASP A 41 1.41 3.43 5.93
C ASP A 41 1.31 3.28 4.40
N GLY A 42 0.34 3.97 3.81
CA GLY A 42 0.12 4.00 2.37
C GLY A 42 0.62 5.32 1.76
N GLN A 43 1.59 5.24 0.85
CA GLN A 43 1.94 6.36 -0.03
C GLN A 43 1.32 6.13 -1.41
N ALA A 44 0.59 7.11 -1.90
CA ALA A 44 0.09 7.12 -3.27
C ALA A 44 0.35 8.48 -3.91
N ALA A 45 0.91 8.49 -5.13
CA ALA A 45 0.98 9.68 -5.95
C ALA A 45 -0.39 9.91 -6.61
N ILE A 46 -1.04 11.00 -6.25
CA ILE A 46 -2.24 11.50 -6.94
C ILE A 46 -1.76 12.62 -7.87
N SER A 47 -2.37 12.77 -9.05
CA SER A 47 -1.89 13.72 -10.05
C SER A 47 -1.66 15.12 -9.44
N GLY A 48 -0.40 15.50 -9.28
CA GLY A 48 0.02 16.77 -8.67
C GLY A 48 0.21 16.77 -7.14
N TYR A 49 -0.23 15.74 -6.41
CA TYR A 49 -0.10 15.66 -4.96
C TYR A 49 0.49 14.33 -4.50
N THR A 50 1.31 14.37 -3.46
CA THR A 50 1.82 13.18 -2.76
C THR A 50 1.14 13.09 -1.40
N VAL A 51 0.60 11.92 -1.06
CA VAL A 51 0.04 11.61 0.25
C VAL A 51 1.05 10.81 1.05
N SER A 52 1.30 11.22 2.29
CA SER A 52 2.24 10.56 3.20
C SER A 52 1.70 10.60 4.65
N ASN A 53 2.36 9.88 5.55
CA ASN A 53 2.03 9.84 6.98
C ASN A 53 0.56 9.47 7.24
N VAL A 54 0.05 8.47 6.52
CA VAL A 54 -1.32 8.00 6.71
C VAL A 54 -1.44 7.26 8.03
N HIS A 55 -2.36 7.70 8.88
CA HIS A 55 -2.61 7.11 10.19
C HIS A 55 -4.10 6.95 10.44
N TYR A 56 -4.51 5.75 10.86
CA TYR A 56 -5.88 5.43 11.24
C TYR A 56 -6.00 5.38 12.76
N GLY A 57 -6.83 6.25 13.32
CA GLY A 57 -7.22 6.20 14.73
C GLY A 57 -8.43 5.29 14.92
N LEU A 58 -8.35 4.37 15.86
CA LEU A 58 -9.44 3.45 16.18
C LEU A 58 -10.35 4.07 17.26
N ASP A 59 -11.60 3.66 17.24
CA ASP A 59 -12.56 4.03 18.30
C ASP A 59 -12.19 3.31 19.60
N THR A 60 -12.15 4.04 20.70
CA THR A 60 -11.76 3.49 22.01
C THR A 60 -12.79 2.53 22.58
N SER A 61 -14.06 2.71 22.25
CA SER A 61 -15.17 1.88 22.72
C SER A 61 -15.38 0.65 21.84
N THR A 62 -15.13 0.80 20.53
CA THR A 62 -15.30 -0.26 19.53
C THR A 62 -14.08 -0.27 18.61
N PRO A 63 -12.97 -0.95 19.00
CA PRO A 63 -11.70 -0.92 18.26
C PRO A 63 -11.76 -1.49 16.83
N SER A 64 -12.85 -2.14 16.45
CA SER A 64 -13.11 -2.55 15.07
C SER A 64 -13.50 -1.37 14.16
N ASN A 65 -13.90 -0.24 14.73
CA ASN A 65 -14.30 0.96 14.01
C ASN A 65 -13.15 1.97 13.95
N ILE A 66 -13.12 2.74 12.87
CA ILE A 66 -12.17 3.85 12.70
C ILE A 66 -12.86 5.12 13.14
N SER A 67 -12.22 5.87 14.02
CA SER A 67 -12.68 7.17 14.50
C SER A 67 -12.09 8.35 13.75
N THR A 68 -10.83 8.21 13.29
CA THR A 68 -10.11 9.29 12.58
C THR A 68 -9.21 8.73 11.51
N LEU A 69 -8.96 9.51 10.48
CA LEU A 69 -7.92 9.29 9.47
C LEU A 69 -7.11 10.56 9.33
N THR A 70 -5.82 10.51 9.54
CA THR A 70 -4.91 11.63 9.35
C THR A 70 -3.88 11.32 8.30
N PHE A 71 -3.48 12.31 7.51
CA PHE A 71 -2.40 12.20 6.53
C PHE A 71 -1.85 13.57 6.14
N THR A 72 -0.72 13.58 5.47
CA THR A 72 -0.09 14.78 4.95
C THR A 72 -0.17 14.80 3.44
N VAL A 73 -0.48 15.96 2.86
CA VAL A 73 -0.54 16.19 1.41
C VAL A 73 0.54 17.20 1.01
N ALA A 74 1.33 16.90 0.00
CA ALA A 74 2.34 17.80 -0.56
C ALA A 74 2.21 17.82 -2.11
N PRO A 75 2.29 19.01 -2.75
CA PRO A 75 2.35 20.35 -2.16
C PRO A 75 1.11 20.66 -1.32
N GLY A 76 1.19 21.72 -0.51
CA GLY A 76 0.08 22.06 0.39
C GLY A 76 -1.17 22.49 -0.36
N ILE A 77 -2.31 22.30 0.28
CA ILE A 77 -3.62 22.67 -0.25
C ILE A 77 -3.87 24.15 0.07
N PRO A 78 -4.21 24.99 -0.91
CA PRO A 78 -4.48 26.42 -0.67
C PRO A 78 -5.79 26.63 0.10
N ALA A 79 -5.93 27.82 0.65
CA ALA A 79 -7.18 28.23 1.26
C ALA A 79 -8.33 28.21 0.23
N GLY A 80 -9.44 27.60 0.58
CA GLY A 80 -10.59 27.38 -0.31
C GLY A 80 -10.55 26.08 -1.11
N GLY A 81 -9.47 25.32 -1.04
CA GLY A 81 -9.39 23.98 -1.61
C GLY A 81 -10.33 23.00 -0.90
N ALA A 82 -10.53 21.84 -1.50
CA ALA A 82 -11.36 20.77 -0.95
C ALA A 82 -10.61 19.44 -0.98
N VAL A 83 -10.82 18.63 0.05
CA VAL A 83 -10.28 17.25 0.12
C VAL A 83 -11.45 16.28 0.23
N ARG A 84 -11.38 15.22 -0.58
CA ARG A 84 -12.32 14.11 -0.56
C ARG A 84 -11.57 12.80 -0.41
N VAL A 85 -12.06 11.92 0.43
CA VAL A 85 -11.46 10.62 0.72
C VAL A 85 -12.45 9.50 0.44
N SER A 86 -11.95 8.40 -0.09
CA SER A 86 -12.65 7.12 -0.18
C SER A 86 -11.70 6.01 0.26
N VAL A 87 -12.20 5.09 1.06
CA VAL A 87 -11.48 3.87 1.47
C VAL A 87 -12.23 2.60 1.09
N ALA A 88 -13.39 2.75 0.43
CA ALA A 88 -14.29 1.64 0.09
C ALA A 88 -14.04 1.10 -1.32
N THR A 89 -14.41 -0.17 -1.51
CA THR A 89 -14.51 -0.81 -2.82
C THR A 89 -15.92 -1.41 -2.96
N PRO A 90 -16.77 -0.95 -3.91
CA PRO A 90 -16.52 0.09 -4.92
C PRO A 90 -16.30 1.48 -4.32
N VAL A 91 -15.69 2.37 -5.09
CA VAL A 91 -15.30 3.73 -4.63
C VAL A 91 -16.53 4.50 -4.19
N SER A 92 -16.54 4.92 -2.93
CA SER A 92 -17.54 5.80 -2.34
C SER A 92 -16.84 6.88 -1.53
N TYR A 93 -16.94 8.13 -1.98
CA TYR A 93 -16.31 9.26 -1.29
C TYR A 93 -17.10 9.67 -0.05
N TRP A 94 -16.39 9.94 1.02
CA TRP A 94 -16.99 10.48 2.24
C TRP A 94 -17.69 11.82 1.97
N PRO A 95 -18.67 12.19 2.79
CA PRO A 95 -19.42 13.43 2.61
C PRO A 95 -18.51 14.66 2.53
N ALA A 96 -18.99 15.72 1.90
CA ALA A 96 -18.31 16.99 1.90
C ALA A 96 -18.17 17.49 3.36
N GLY A 97 -16.97 17.96 3.72
CA GLY A 97 -16.70 18.40 5.09
C GLY A 97 -16.27 17.30 6.06
N ALA A 98 -16.23 16.03 5.64
CA ALA A 98 -15.68 14.96 6.47
C ALA A 98 -14.18 15.12 6.74
N CYS A 99 -13.47 15.86 5.88
CA CYS A 99 -12.05 16.15 6.01
C CYS A 99 -11.82 17.64 6.25
N ALA A 100 -11.06 17.95 7.28
CA ALA A 100 -10.52 19.28 7.55
C ALA A 100 -9.01 19.29 7.26
N PHE A 101 -8.48 20.39 6.80
CA PHE A 101 -7.03 20.55 6.56
C PHE A 101 -6.56 21.94 6.98
N VAL A 102 -5.26 22.03 7.26
CA VAL A 102 -4.59 23.30 7.47
C VAL A 102 -3.99 23.74 6.14
N PRO A 103 -4.42 24.89 5.57
CA PRO A 103 -3.84 25.39 4.33
C PRO A 103 -2.35 25.62 4.48
N GLY A 104 -1.56 25.30 3.47
CA GLY A 104 -0.12 25.45 3.48
C GLY A 104 0.47 25.52 2.09
N VAL A 105 1.70 26.03 1.97
CA VAL A 105 2.41 26.13 0.68
C VAL A 105 3.18 24.85 0.38
N GLY A 106 3.88 24.29 1.36
CA GLY A 106 4.72 23.10 1.18
C GLY A 106 3.98 21.80 1.43
N SER A 107 3.17 21.77 2.49
CA SER A 107 2.35 20.61 2.86
C SER A 107 1.14 21.01 3.67
N SER A 108 0.12 20.18 3.66
CA SER A 108 -1.09 20.35 4.48
C SER A 108 -1.34 19.08 5.26
N ALA A 109 -1.51 19.23 6.58
CA ALA A 109 -2.03 18.18 7.44
C ALA A 109 -3.53 18.08 7.26
N VAL A 110 -4.02 16.87 6.99
CA VAL A 110 -5.44 16.58 6.78
C VAL A 110 -5.92 15.66 7.89
N THR A 111 -7.07 15.98 8.46
CA THR A 111 -7.77 15.15 9.44
C THR A 111 -9.19 14.90 8.95
N CYS A 112 -9.56 13.64 8.83
CA CYS A 112 -10.86 13.22 8.37
C CYS A 112 -11.59 12.43 9.46
N THR A 113 -12.90 12.67 9.57
CA THR A 113 -13.81 11.88 10.41
C THR A 113 -14.59 10.94 9.50
N PRO A 114 -14.34 9.61 9.60
CA PRO A 114 -15.08 8.62 8.82
C PRO A 114 -16.58 8.64 9.11
N PRO A 115 -17.42 8.25 8.14
CA PRO A 115 -18.84 7.98 8.42
C PRO A 115 -19.00 6.91 9.51
N ALA A 116 -20.07 7.01 10.29
CA ALA A 116 -20.37 6.03 11.33
C ALA A 116 -20.44 4.61 10.75
N GLY A 117 -19.86 3.65 11.46
CA GLY A 117 -19.81 2.24 11.01
C GLY A 117 -18.68 1.92 10.02
N THR A 118 -17.76 2.83 9.76
CA THR A 118 -16.55 2.51 8.99
C THR A 118 -15.64 1.58 9.81
N THR A 119 -15.54 0.33 9.40
CA THR A 119 -14.74 -0.70 10.10
C THR A 119 -13.38 -0.90 9.45
N VAL A 120 -12.42 -1.43 10.21
CA VAL A 120 -11.10 -1.82 9.69
C VAL A 120 -11.23 -2.84 8.55
N LEU A 121 -12.21 -3.75 8.63
CA LEU A 121 -12.47 -4.77 7.59
C LEU A 121 -13.04 -4.17 6.30
N SER A 122 -13.66 -2.99 6.36
CA SER A 122 -14.21 -2.32 5.18
C SER A 122 -13.18 -1.48 4.44
N LEU A 123 -11.95 -1.40 4.94
CA LEU A 123 -10.89 -0.65 4.29
C LEU A 123 -10.42 -1.36 3.03
N GLY A 124 -10.48 -0.65 1.94
CA GLY A 124 -9.84 -1.00 0.68
C GLY A 124 -8.67 -0.04 0.40
N ASN A 125 -8.55 0.35 -0.86
CA ASN A 125 -7.53 1.33 -1.26
C ASN A 125 -7.92 2.74 -0.82
N LEU A 126 -7.02 3.43 -0.12
CA LEU A 126 -7.18 4.85 0.17
C LEU A 126 -7.11 5.65 -1.13
N ARG A 127 -8.16 6.39 -1.42
CA ARG A 127 -8.22 7.36 -2.53
C ARG A 127 -8.45 8.74 -1.95
N VAL A 128 -7.57 9.67 -2.30
CA VAL A 128 -7.65 11.07 -1.92
C VAL A 128 -7.78 11.90 -3.18
N VAL A 129 -8.75 12.80 -3.22
CA VAL A 129 -8.92 13.79 -4.28
C VAL A 129 -8.84 15.16 -3.66
N SER A 130 -7.94 15.99 -4.16
CA SER A 130 -7.84 17.41 -3.79
C SER A 130 -8.20 18.26 -4.99
N ALA A 131 -9.03 19.26 -4.78
CA ALA A 131 -9.42 20.27 -5.76
C ALA A 131 -9.06 21.66 -5.23
N GLN A 132 -8.64 22.52 -6.16
CA GLN A 132 -8.37 23.95 -5.92
C GLN A 132 -9.49 24.78 -6.51
#